data_9bb83596c74fddcadaf6e4c57c2d9588
#
_entry.id   9bb83596c74fddcadaf6e4c57c2d9588
#
_cell.length_a   1.000
_cell.length_b   1.000
_cell.length_c   1.000
_cell.angle_alpha   90.00
_cell.angle_beta   90.00
_cell.angle_gamma   90.00
#
_symmetry.space_group_name_H-M   'P 1'
#
loop_
_entity.id
_entity.type
_entity.pdbx_description
1 polymer ?
#
loop_
_entity_poly.entity_id
_entity_poly.type
_entity_poly.pdbx_seq_one_letter_code
_entity_poly.pdbx_strand_id
1 'polypeptide(L)'
;MHIEHVALLVDDYDEAIRFFVDALGFELVEDSPALTNDGAPKRWVVVRPPGARTGILIAQQSRGAGEQFAGRVGLFLRVDDFEAAYDRMRSAGVEFVSEPRHEPYGSVAVFLDVAGNRWDLLGPRPSPAR
;
A
#
# COMPACT_ATOMS: atom_id res chain seq x y z
N MET A 1 -21.93 -2.74 -6.91
CA MET A 1 -20.95 -1.94 -7.68
C MET A 1 -19.81 -1.54 -6.75
N HIS A 2 -18.58 -1.73 -7.15
CA HIS A 2 -17.40 -1.29 -6.40
C HIS A 2 -16.21 -1.17 -7.35
N ILE A 3 -15.20 -0.42 -6.93
CA ILE A 3 -13.96 -0.37 -7.68
C ILE A 3 -13.20 -1.66 -7.39
N GLU A 4 -12.88 -2.43 -8.44
CA GLU A 4 -12.20 -3.73 -8.29
C GLU A 4 -10.74 -3.54 -7.91
N HIS A 5 -10.02 -2.71 -8.65
CA HIS A 5 -8.59 -2.50 -8.44
C HIS A 5 -8.22 -1.03 -8.58
N VAL A 6 -7.17 -0.66 -7.85
CA VAL A 6 -6.42 0.57 -8.09
C VAL A 6 -5.02 0.12 -8.53
N ALA A 7 -4.54 0.61 -9.65
CA ALA A 7 -3.23 0.23 -10.14
C ALA A 7 -2.14 1.12 -9.55
N LEU A 8 -1.07 0.49 -9.05
CA LEU A 8 0.14 1.19 -8.61
C LEU A 8 1.31 0.73 -9.46
N LEU A 9 2.12 1.70 -9.88
CA LEU A 9 3.34 1.41 -10.62
C LEU A 9 4.50 1.19 -9.65
N VAL A 10 5.24 0.11 -9.85
CA VAL A 10 6.38 -0.27 -9.03
C VAL A 10 7.55 -0.65 -9.94
N ASP A 11 8.75 -0.67 -9.37
CA ASP A 11 9.94 -1.09 -10.11
C ASP A 11 10.07 -2.61 -10.20
N ASP A 12 9.69 -3.31 -9.13
CA ASP A 12 9.91 -4.75 -9.00
C ASP A 12 8.71 -5.41 -8.35
N TYR A 13 8.17 -6.44 -9.00
CA TYR A 13 6.99 -7.16 -8.50
C TYR A 13 7.24 -7.82 -7.14
N ASP A 14 8.35 -8.52 -6.99
CA ASP A 14 8.60 -9.30 -5.78
C ASP A 14 8.87 -8.40 -4.58
N GLU A 15 9.55 -7.29 -4.80
CA GLU A 15 9.75 -6.28 -3.76
C GLU A 15 8.41 -5.68 -3.32
N ALA A 16 7.53 -5.38 -4.28
CA ALA A 16 6.20 -4.86 -3.97
C ALA A 16 5.35 -5.87 -3.21
N ILE A 17 5.39 -7.14 -3.62
CA ILE A 17 4.68 -8.21 -2.91
C ILE A 17 5.15 -8.28 -1.46
N ARG A 18 6.46 -8.30 -1.23
CA ARG A 18 6.99 -8.32 0.14
C ARG A 18 6.52 -7.13 0.95
N PHE A 19 6.52 -5.94 0.34
CA PHE A 19 6.06 -4.74 1.02
C PHE A 19 4.59 -4.87 1.45
N PHE A 20 3.71 -5.19 0.52
CA PHE A 20 2.28 -5.23 0.82
C PHE A 20 1.90 -6.41 1.72
N VAL A 21 2.47 -7.58 1.48
CA VAL A 21 2.12 -8.78 2.23
C VAL A 21 2.82 -8.82 3.58
N ASP A 22 4.13 -8.64 3.60
CA ASP A 22 4.91 -8.82 4.84
C ASP A 22 4.83 -7.58 5.74
N ALA A 23 4.98 -6.38 5.18
CA ALA A 23 4.98 -5.17 5.99
C ALA A 23 3.57 -4.67 6.32
N LEU A 24 2.66 -4.66 5.34
CA LEU A 24 1.31 -4.14 5.57
C LEU A 24 0.29 -5.22 5.96
N GLY A 25 0.58 -6.49 5.75
CA GLY A 25 -0.34 -7.57 6.09
C GLY A 25 -1.45 -7.80 5.08
N PHE A 26 -1.25 -7.36 3.83
CA PHE A 26 -2.20 -7.64 2.76
C PHE A 26 -2.13 -9.10 2.35
N GLU A 27 -3.18 -9.56 1.70
CA GLU A 27 -3.21 -10.88 1.07
C GLU A 27 -2.74 -10.79 -0.38
N LEU A 28 -1.94 -11.76 -0.82
CA LEU A 28 -1.63 -11.93 -2.24
C LEU A 28 -2.81 -12.67 -2.87
N VAL A 29 -3.63 -11.94 -3.63
CA VAL A 29 -4.85 -12.50 -4.22
C VAL A 29 -4.54 -13.26 -5.49
N GLU A 30 -3.65 -12.73 -6.32
CA GLU A 30 -3.28 -13.35 -7.58
C GLU A 30 -1.86 -12.96 -7.97
N ASP A 31 -1.16 -13.91 -8.58
CA ASP A 31 0.16 -13.70 -9.18
C ASP A 31 0.25 -14.67 -10.36
N SER A 32 -0.08 -14.20 -11.54
CA SER A 32 -0.20 -15.02 -12.75
C SER A 32 0.62 -14.44 -13.89
N PRO A 33 1.19 -15.29 -14.77
CA PRO A 33 1.80 -14.81 -16.00
C PRO A 33 0.79 -14.10 -16.88
N ALA A 34 1.23 -13.03 -17.53
CA ALA A 34 0.41 -12.26 -18.46
C ALA A 34 1.28 -11.71 -19.59
N LEU A 35 0.68 -11.02 -20.52
CA LEU A 35 1.38 -10.38 -21.63
C LEU A 35 0.98 -8.91 -21.70
N THR A 36 1.93 -8.06 -22.11
CA THR A 36 1.64 -6.68 -22.47
C THR A 36 0.89 -6.65 -23.81
N ASN A 37 0.39 -5.50 -24.21
CA ASN A 37 -0.33 -5.34 -25.47
C ASN A 37 0.54 -5.69 -26.69
N ASP A 38 1.86 -5.51 -26.56
CA ASP A 38 2.82 -5.84 -27.62
C ASP A 38 3.47 -7.23 -27.44
N GLY A 39 2.91 -8.05 -26.54
CA GLY A 39 3.29 -9.46 -26.41
C GLY A 39 4.48 -9.73 -25.48
N ALA A 40 4.97 -8.73 -24.77
CA ALA A 40 6.07 -8.93 -23.83
C ALA A 40 5.57 -9.59 -22.53
N PRO A 41 6.41 -10.42 -21.86
CA PRO A 41 6.01 -11.03 -20.61
C PRO A 41 5.78 -9.98 -19.51
N LYS A 42 4.72 -10.17 -18.74
CA LYS A 42 4.47 -9.42 -17.50
C LYS A 42 3.77 -10.34 -16.49
N ARG A 43 3.48 -9.81 -15.32
CA ARG A 43 2.75 -10.54 -14.29
C ARG A 43 1.47 -9.78 -13.97
N TRP A 44 0.43 -10.54 -13.66
CA TRP A 44 -0.82 -10.01 -13.14
C TRP A 44 -0.79 -10.24 -11.64
N VAL A 45 -0.50 -9.18 -10.88
CA VAL A 45 -0.30 -9.29 -9.43
C VAL A 45 -1.32 -8.41 -8.73
N VAL A 46 -2.11 -9.02 -7.86
CA VAL A 46 -3.13 -8.32 -7.07
C VAL A 46 -2.89 -8.60 -5.60
N VAL A 47 -2.82 -7.55 -4.81
CA VAL A 47 -2.77 -7.62 -3.34
C VAL A 47 -3.98 -6.88 -2.79
N ARG A 48 -4.45 -7.28 -1.60
CA ARG A 48 -5.67 -6.72 -1.04
C ARG A 48 -5.65 -6.81 0.47
N PRO A 49 -6.10 -5.77 1.21
CA PRO A 49 -6.28 -5.92 2.66
C PRO A 49 -7.26 -7.04 2.97
N PRO A 50 -7.06 -7.80 4.07
CA PRO A 50 -7.99 -8.85 4.45
C PRO A 50 -9.42 -8.32 4.58
N GLY A 51 -10.38 -9.01 3.96
CA GLY A 51 -11.79 -8.63 4.00
C GLY A 51 -12.20 -7.48 3.10
N ALA A 52 -11.27 -6.84 2.40
CA ALA A 52 -11.60 -5.75 1.49
C ALA A 52 -12.11 -6.26 0.15
N ARG A 53 -12.86 -5.43 -0.56
CA ARG A 53 -13.34 -5.74 -1.91
C ARG A 53 -12.42 -5.15 -2.98
N THR A 54 -11.86 -3.97 -2.71
CA THR A 54 -10.97 -3.30 -3.65
C THR A 54 -9.54 -3.73 -3.40
N GLY A 55 -8.87 -4.18 -4.44
CA GLY A 55 -7.47 -4.59 -4.40
C GLY A 55 -6.56 -3.57 -5.07
N ILE A 56 -5.28 -3.86 -5.02
CA ILE A 56 -4.25 -3.09 -5.70
C ILE A 56 -3.65 -3.98 -6.77
N LEU A 57 -3.74 -3.52 -8.02
CA LEU A 57 -3.06 -4.15 -9.13
C LEU A 57 -1.65 -3.59 -9.19
N ILE A 58 -0.67 -4.45 -8.97
CA ILE A 58 0.73 -4.06 -9.04
C ILE A 58 1.15 -4.10 -10.53
N ALA A 59 1.61 -2.97 -11.04
CA ALA A 59 2.07 -2.87 -12.41
C ALA A 59 3.53 -2.45 -12.41
N GLN A 60 4.35 -3.16 -13.17
CA GLN A 60 5.76 -2.79 -13.30
C GLN A 60 5.89 -1.66 -14.30
N GLN A 61 6.54 -0.58 -13.87
CA GLN A 61 6.75 0.56 -14.75
C GLN A 61 7.89 0.28 -15.72
N SER A 62 7.72 0.74 -16.95
CA SER A 62 8.83 0.80 -17.88
C SER A 62 9.71 2.01 -17.52
N ARG A 63 10.98 1.94 -17.91
CA ARG A 63 11.95 3.01 -17.63
C ARG A 63 11.39 4.39 -18.03
N GLY A 64 11.44 5.32 -17.11
CA GLY A 64 11.06 6.70 -17.37
C GLY A 64 9.61 7.05 -17.07
N ALA A 65 8.75 6.05 -16.77
CA ALA A 65 7.35 6.33 -16.46
C ALA A 65 7.11 6.64 -14.98
N GLY A 66 8.00 6.19 -14.09
CA GLY A 66 7.76 6.21 -12.65
C GLY A 66 7.71 7.58 -12.02
N GLU A 67 8.55 8.48 -12.46
CA GLU A 67 8.60 9.83 -11.88
C GLU A 67 7.31 10.62 -12.10
N GLN A 68 6.56 10.29 -13.15
CA GLN A 68 5.31 10.97 -13.44
C GLN A 68 4.20 10.67 -12.44
N PHE A 69 4.28 9.54 -11.76
CA PHE A 69 3.20 9.08 -10.87
C PHE A 69 3.61 9.12 -9.40
N ALA A 70 4.89 9.11 -9.11
CA ALA A 70 5.36 9.16 -7.72
C ALA A 70 4.85 10.42 -7.02
N GLY A 71 4.20 10.23 -5.87
CA GLY A 71 3.68 11.33 -5.08
C GLY A 71 2.40 11.96 -5.60
N ARG A 72 1.83 11.49 -6.69
CA ARG A 72 0.60 12.06 -7.26
C ARG A 72 -0.66 11.36 -6.82
N VAL A 73 -0.56 10.14 -6.33
CA VAL A 73 -1.71 9.39 -5.83
C VAL A 73 -1.60 9.33 -4.32
N GLY A 74 -2.64 9.79 -3.63
CA GLY A 74 -2.75 9.66 -2.19
C GLY A 74 -3.72 8.51 -1.89
N LEU A 75 -3.28 7.58 -1.06
CA LEU A 75 -4.07 6.45 -0.65
C LEU A 75 -4.28 6.50 0.86
N PHE A 76 -5.43 6.01 1.32
CA PHE A 76 -5.79 6.01 2.73
C PHE A 76 -6.01 4.57 3.16
N LEU A 77 -5.23 4.10 4.13
CA LEU A 77 -5.35 2.76 4.68
C LEU A 77 -5.93 2.86 6.09
N ARG A 78 -7.17 2.38 6.25
CA ARG A 78 -7.82 2.37 7.56
C ARG A 78 -7.57 1.04 8.24
N VAL A 79 -7.15 1.11 9.51
CA VAL A 79 -6.92 -0.06 10.35
C VAL A 79 -7.74 0.06 11.63
N ASP A 80 -8.01 -1.07 12.26
CA ASP A 80 -8.80 -1.10 13.51
C ASP A 80 -7.96 -0.74 14.72
N ASP A 81 -6.67 -1.08 14.72
CA ASP A 81 -5.73 -0.80 15.79
C ASP A 81 -4.54 -0.03 15.21
N PHE A 82 -4.59 1.30 15.35
CA PHE A 82 -3.58 2.18 14.77
C PHE A 82 -2.18 1.89 15.33
N GLU A 83 -2.04 1.78 16.64
CA GLU A 83 -0.71 1.61 17.24
C GLU A 83 -0.08 0.28 16.88
N ALA A 84 -0.86 -0.80 16.86
CA ALA A 84 -0.35 -2.11 16.47
C ALA A 84 0.11 -2.10 15.01
N ALA A 85 -0.67 -1.50 14.12
CA ALA A 85 -0.30 -1.39 12.71
C ALA A 85 0.95 -0.52 12.52
N TYR A 86 0.99 0.62 13.19
CA TYR A 86 2.14 1.53 13.12
C TYR A 86 3.42 0.84 13.59
N ASP A 87 3.39 0.17 14.74
CA ASP A 87 4.55 -0.52 15.29
C ASP A 87 5.01 -1.66 14.38
N ARG A 88 4.07 -2.43 13.86
CA ARG A 88 4.37 -3.52 12.92
C ARG A 88 5.05 -2.99 11.66
N MET A 89 4.51 -1.93 11.09
CA MET A 89 5.04 -1.35 9.87
C MET A 89 6.44 -0.77 10.09
N ARG A 90 6.66 -0.07 11.20
CA ARG A 90 8.00 0.45 11.54
C ARG A 90 9.00 -0.69 11.71
N SER A 91 8.61 -1.75 12.39
CA SER A 91 9.47 -2.91 12.59
C SER A 91 9.80 -3.60 11.27
N ALA A 92 8.91 -3.52 10.30
CA ALA A 92 9.11 -4.08 8.96
C ALA A 92 9.88 -3.14 8.03
N GLY A 93 10.28 -1.95 8.49
CA GLY A 93 11.09 -1.03 7.72
C GLY A 93 10.32 -0.02 6.88
N VAL A 94 9.02 0.12 7.11
CA VAL A 94 8.23 1.12 6.40
C VAL A 94 8.69 2.52 6.78
N GLU A 95 8.89 3.38 5.77
CA GLU A 95 9.31 4.76 5.99
C GLU A 95 8.11 5.64 6.30
N PHE A 96 8.10 6.23 7.49
CA PHE A 96 7.09 7.22 7.87
C PHE A 96 7.65 8.62 7.68
N VAL A 97 6.84 9.49 7.07
CA VAL A 97 7.24 10.86 6.73
C VAL A 97 7.24 11.76 7.97
N SER A 98 6.36 11.47 8.93
CA SER A 98 6.21 12.28 10.13
C SER A 98 5.77 11.42 11.31
N GLU A 99 5.86 11.97 12.51
CA GLU A 99 5.34 11.32 13.71
C GLU A 99 3.81 11.20 13.63
N PRO A 100 3.22 10.18 14.28
CA PRO A 100 1.77 10.06 14.34
C PRO A 100 1.11 11.29 14.96
N ARG A 101 -0.03 11.68 14.42
CA ARG A 101 -0.86 12.75 14.96
C ARG A 101 -2.16 12.16 15.50
N HIS A 102 -2.62 12.67 16.62
CA HIS A 102 -3.88 12.25 17.23
C HIS A 102 -4.87 13.40 17.12
N GLU A 103 -5.74 13.31 16.12
CA GLU A 103 -6.72 14.33 15.79
C GLU A 103 -8.08 13.97 16.39
N PRO A 104 -9.05 14.92 16.46
CA PRO A 104 -10.38 14.58 16.99
C PRO A 104 -11.05 13.42 16.24
N TYR A 105 -10.77 13.27 14.93
CA TYR A 105 -11.37 12.21 14.11
C TYR A 105 -10.61 10.88 14.15
N GLY A 106 -9.42 10.85 14.77
CA GLY A 106 -8.63 9.63 14.83
C GLY A 106 -7.15 9.89 14.77
N SER A 107 -6.36 8.83 14.74
CA SER A 107 -4.91 8.90 14.59
C SER A 107 -4.52 8.80 13.13
N VAL A 108 -3.49 9.53 12.73
CA VAL A 108 -3.00 9.60 11.36
C VAL A 108 -1.48 9.54 11.35
N ALA A 109 -0.92 8.75 10.44
CA ALA A 109 0.51 8.78 10.15
C ALA A 109 0.71 8.61 8.65
N VAL A 110 1.61 9.38 8.07
CA VAL A 110 1.89 9.34 6.65
C VAL A 110 3.10 8.47 6.39
N PHE A 111 2.96 7.50 5.48
CA PHE A 111 4.07 6.63 5.10
C PHE A 111 4.22 6.58 3.58
N LEU A 112 5.36 6.08 3.14
CA LEU A 112 5.64 5.88 1.72
C LEU A 112 5.61 4.40 1.41
N ASP A 113 5.05 4.04 0.24
CA ASP A 113 5.13 2.67 -0.22
C ASP A 113 6.46 2.41 -0.94
N VAL A 114 6.59 1.21 -1.48
CA VAL A 114 7.82 0.76 -2.14
C VAL A 114 8.17 1.62 -3.35
N ALA A 115 7.19 2.26 -3.97
CA ALA A 115 7.39 3.13 -5.14
C ALA A 115 7.42 4.62 -4.79
N GLY A 116 7.37 4.96 -3.48
CA GLY A 116 7.40 6.35 -3.03
C GLY A 116 6.05 7.05 -3.04
N ASN A 117 4.96 6.34 -3.23
CA ASN A 117 3.63 6.93 -3.14
C ASN A 117 3.26 7.19 -1.68
N ARG A 118 2.55 8.29 -1.46
CA ARG A 118 2.11 8.66 -0.11
C ARG A 118 0.83 7.95 0.27
N TRP A 119 0.83 7.44 1.49
CA TRP A 119 -0.33 6.81 2.11
C TRP A 119 -0.58 7.44 3.46
N ASP A 120 -1.84 7.62 3.81
CA ASP A 120 -2.23 7.97 5.17
C ASP A 120 -2.70 6.70 5.88
N LEU A 121 -2.03 6.35 6.98
CA LEU A 121 -2.51 5.31 7.89
C LEU A 121 -3.52 5.96 8.84
N LEU A 122 -4.73 5.43 8.89
CA LEU A 122 -5.82 5.98 9.68
C LEU A 122 -6.34 4.93 10.65
N GLY A 123 -6.68 5.35 11.86
CA GLY A 123 -7.31 4.46 12.82
C GLY A 123 -7.89 5.23 13.99
N PRO A 124 -8.56 4.53 14.92
CA PRO A 124 -9.08 5.16 16.11
C PRO A 124 -7.94 5.75 16.96
N ARG A 125 -8.25 6.82 17.69
CA ARG A 125 -7.30 7.35 18.66
C ARG A 125 -7.06 6.30 19.75
N PRO A 126 -5.86 6.28 20.35
CA PRO A 126 -5.62 5.43 21.51
C PRO A 126 -6.63 5.75 22.62
N SER A 127 -7.06 4.70 23.31
CA SER A 127 -7.94 4.90 24.45
C SER A 127 -7.21 5.74 25.52
N PRO A 128 -7.93 6.64 26.20
CA PRO A 128 -7.29 7.40 27.29
C PRO A 128 -6.70 6.46 28.32
N ALA A 129 -5.54 6.84 28.84
CA ALA A 129 -4.92 6.11 29.93
C ALA A 129 -5.83 6.17 31.15
N ARG A 130 -5.96 5.06 31.85
CA ARG A 130 -6.74 4.99 33.09
C ARG A 130 -5.84 4.92 34.30
#